data_d5b544058d5fc10494ea9b748c9e1814
#
_entry.id   d5b544058d5fc10494ea9b748c9e1814
#
_cell.length_a   1.000
_cell.length_b   1.000
_cell.length_c   1.000
_cell.angle_alpha   90.00
_cell.angle_beta   90.00
_cell.angle_gamma   90.00
#
_symmetry.space_group_name_H-M   'P 1'
#
loop_
_entity.id
_entity.type
_entity.pdbx_description
1 polymer ?
#
loop_
_entity_poly.entity_id
_entity_poly.type
_entity_poly.pdbx_seq_one_letter_code
_entity_poly.pdbx_strand_id
1 'polypeptide(L)'
;DLAWPFHGKSPDLTLTDLYNEWLQALQNNWIKADRPSMAKVRTVVWRAGDGDFTPPSERFECHISVHPLELKIENSFRLGPSTVVQCPPLIPWIKSLSAMPYILAANFAKKQGWDDALLVNTRGNFIESSRSNLFYWVDGICYTPSLVEGCLPGIAAQYLTKFLSKNGNTVQYAAATHETLREASAIWLTNSIRGITQVRYWDDYALGLDPYSDLAAAANEGIQGGSELP
;
A
#
# COMPACT_ATOMS: atom_id res chain seq x y z
N ASP A 1 -5.83 -16.14 -8.45
CA ASP A 1 -6.45 -15.61 -9.68
C ASP A 1 -6.64 -14.12 -9.48
N LEU A 2 -5.70 -13.32 -9.97
CA LEU A 2 -5.88 -11.91 -10.18
C LEU A 2 -6.88 -11.77 -11.35
N ALA A 3 -8.17 -11.84 -11.04
CA ALA A 3 -9.20 -11.54 -12.01
C ALA A 3 -9.04 -10.06 -12.39
N TRP A 4 -8.36 -9.83 -13.48
CA TRP A 4 -8.25 -8.54 -14.12
C TRP A 4 -9.66 -8.11 -14.54
N PRO A 5 -10.25 -7.03 -14.01
CA PRO A 5 -11.66 -6.73 -14.23
C PRO A 5 -11.96 -6.22 -15.63
N PHE A 6 -10.98 -6.10 -16.49
CA PHE A 6 -11.13 -5.72 -17.86
C PHE A 6 -10.93 -6.94 -18.75
N HIS A 7 -12.03 -7.63 -19.10
CA HIS A 7 -12.07 -8.65 -20.15
C HIS A 7 -11.95 -8.01 -21.54
N GLY A 8 -10.89 -7.27 -21.78
CA GLY A 8 -10.47 -6.90 -23.11
C GLY A 8 -9.29 -7.79 -23.46
N LYS A 9 -9.52 -8.91 -24.11
CA LYS A 9 -8.46 -9.64 -24.78
C LYS A 9 -7.97 -8.73 -25.91
N SER A 10 -6.72 -8.24 -25.83
CA SER A 10 -6.01 -7.99 -27.09
C SER A 10 -6.04 -9.31 -27.84
N PRO A 11 -6.61 -9.41 -29.01
CA PRO A 11 -6.80 -10.69 -29.70
C PRO A 11 -5.48 -11.43 -29.96
N ASP A 12 -4.34 -10.77 -29.80
CA ASP A 12 -3.03 -11.22 -30.26
C ASP A 12 -1.96 -11.37 -29.16
N LEU A 13 -2.21 -10.98 -27.90
CA LEU A 13 -1.21 -11.09 -26.82
C LEU A 13 -1.69 -12.02 -25.71
N THR A 14 -0.90 -13.05 -25.41
CA THR A 14 -1.12 -13.90 -24.24
C THR A 14 -0.56 -13.24 -22.97
N LEU A 15 -0.99 -13.71 -21.79
CA LEU A 15 -0.39 -13.29 -20.50
C LEU A 15 1.12 -13.55 -20.46
N THR A 16 1.57 -14.61 -21.12
CA THR A 16 2.99 -14.97 -21.24
C THR A 16 3.75 -13.95 -22.07
N ASP A 17 3.17 -13.47 -23.17
CA ASP A 17 3.79 -12.43 -24.02
C ASP A 17 3.94 -11.13 -23.25
N LEU A 18 2.88 -10.68 -22.56
CA LEU A 18 2.91 -9.49 -21.69
C LEU A 18 3.97 -9.62 -20.58
N TYR A 19 4.09 -10.80 -19.97
CA TYR A 19 5.10 -11.06 -18.95
C TYR A 19 6.51 -11.00 -19.52
N ASN A 20 6.76 -11.57 -20.69
CA ASN A 20 8.05 -11.55 -21.35
C ASN A 20 8.46 -10.14 -21.77
N GLU A 21 7.53 -9.37 -22.34
CA GLU A 21 7.75 -7.95 -22.67
C GLU A 21 8.07 -7.13 -21.40
N TRP A 22 7.33 -7.38 -20.32
CA TRP A 22 7.58 -6.76 -19.04
C TRP A 22 8.96 -7.08 -18.48
N LEU A 23 9.39 -8.37 -18.53
CA LEU A 23 10.72 -8.79 -18.09
C LEU A 23 11.83 -8.11 -18.91
N GLN A 24 11.67 -8.05 -20.22
CA GLN A 24 12.66 -7.42 -21.10
C GLN A 24 12.76 -5.92 -20.84
N ALA A 25 11.62 -5.23 -20.68
CA ALA A 25 11.59 -3.81 -20.33
C ALA A 25 12.20 -3.56 -18.96
N LEU A 26 11.94 -4.42 -17.98
CA LEU A 26 12.54 -4.36 -16.65
C LEU A 26 14.05 -4.48 -16.72
N GLN A 27 14.59 -5.49 -17.43
CA GLN A 27 16.03 -5.69 -17.59
C GLN A 27 16.72 -4.50 -18.26
N ASN A 28 16.12 -3.95 -19.31
CA ASN A 28 16.65 -2.76 -20.00
C ASN A 28 16.69 -1.54 -19.08
N ASN A 29 15.66 -1.31 -18.30
CA ASN A 29 15.61 -0.18 -17.37
C ASN A 29 16.51 -0.39 -16.15
N TRP A 30 16.73 -1.64 -15.71
CA TRP A 30 17.70 -1.97 -14.68
C TRP A 30 19.13 -1.62 -15.10
N ILE A 31 19.50 -1.96 -16.34
CA ILE A 31 20.81 -1.61 -16.92
C ILE A 31 20.95 -0.10 -17.03
N LYS A 32 19.93 0.61 -17.52
CA LYS A 32 19.93 2.08 -17.62
C LYS A 32 20.04 2.78 -16.26
N ALA A 33 19.54 2.16 -15.19
CA ALA A 33 19.65 2.66 -13.82
C ALA A 33 20.97 2.29 -13.12
N ASP A 34 21.99 1.84 -13.88
CA ASP A 34 23.30 1.44 -13.38
C ASP A 34 23.26 0.24 -12.40
N ARG A 35 22.34 -0.69 -12.62
CA ARG A 35 22.20 -1.95 -11.88
C ARG A 35 22.23 -1.79 -10.35
N PRO A 36 21.35 -1.01 -9.77
CA PRO A 36 21.35 -0.78 -8.33
C PRO A 36 21.16 -2.10 -7.57
N SER A 37 21.75 -2.22 -6.39
CA SER A 37 21.59 -3.39 -5.52
C SER A 37 20.13 -3.58 -5.06
N MET A 38 19.40 -2.48 -4.91
CA MET A 38 17.98 -2.45 -4.61
C MET A 38 17.30 -1.37 -5.44
N ALA A 39 16.13 -1.65 -5.99
CA ALA A 39 15.39 -0.69 -6.77
C ALA A 39 13.88 -0.79 -6.54
N LYS A 40 13.23 0.37 -6.65
CA LYS A 40 11.78 0.47 -6.77
C LYS A 40 11.40 0.35 -8.24
N VAL A 41 10.67 -0.69 -8.57
CA VAL A 41 10.07 -0.86 -9.89
C VAL A 41 8.62 -0.33 -9.85
N ARG A 42 8.29 0.54 -10.78
CA ARG A 42 6.93 1.04 -10.98
C ARG A 42 6.44 0.62 -12.35
N THR A 43 5.37 -0.15 -12.39
CA THR A 43 4.68 -0.53 -13.61
C THR A 43 3.33 0.21 -13.65
N VAL A 44 3.07 0.89 -14.74
CA VAL A 44 1.79 1.56 -15.02
C VAL A 44 1.23 0.95 -16.29
N VAL A 45 -0.02 0.54 -16.23
CA VAL A 45 -0.73 -0.06 -17.38
C VAL A 45 -1.97 0.77 -17.66
N TRP A 46 -2.19 1.10 -18.92
CA TRP A 46 -3.40 1.82 -19.34
C TRP A 46 -3.91 1.28 -20.69
N ARG A 47 -5.18 1.54 -20.97
CA ARG A 47 -5.72 1.28 -22.30
C ARG A 47 -5.25 2.35 -23.28
N ALA A 48 -4.75 1.90 -24.43
CA ALA A 48 -4.43 2.80 -25.53
C ALA A 48 -5.72 3.39 -26.12
N GLY A 49 -5.67 4.65 -26.48
CA GLY A 49 -6.80 5.38 -27.09
C GLY A 49 -6.36 6.75 -27.56
N ASP A 50 -7.21 7.40 -28.27
CA ASP A 50 -7.03 8.74 -28.86
C ASP A 50 -7.36 9.89 -27.89
N GLY A 51 -7.57 9.58 -26.62
CA GLY A 51 -7.80 10.59 -25.57
C GLY A 51 -9.25 11.01 -25.39
N ASP A 52 -10.19 10.41 -26.13
CA ASP A 52 -11.61 10.64 -25.93
C ASP A 52 -12.17 9.76 -24.78
N PHE A 53 -13.31 10.16 -24.20
CA PHE A 53 -14.03 9.40 -23.18
C PHE A 53 -14.76 8.16 -23.73
N THR A 54 -14.74 7.95 -25.03
CA THR A 54 -15.27 6.74 -25.67
C THR A 54 -14.48 5.50 -25.25
N PRO A 55 -15.07 4.30 -25.26
CA PRO A 55 -14.38 3.08 -24.88
C PRO A 55 -13.07 2.97 -25.65
N PRO A 56 -11.93 2.90 -24.94
CA PRO A 56 -10.63 2.82 -25.59
C PRO A 56 -10.50 1.51 -26.37
N SER A 57 -9.52 1.47 -27.27
CA SER A 57 -9.16 0.24 -27.98
C SER A 57 -8.95 -0.92 -27.01
N GLU A 58 -9.03 -2.16 -27.48
CA GLU A 58 -8.68 -3.34 -26.67
C GLU A 58 -7.17 -3.45 -26.39
N ARG A 59 -6.37 -2.59 -26.98
CA ARG A 59 -4.91 -2.54 -26.82
C ARG A 59 -4.53 -1.89 -25.48
N PHE A 60 -3.59 -2.52 -24.78
CA PHE A 60 -2.98 -1.99 -23.57
C PHE A 60 -1.56 -1.49 -23.87
N GLU A 61 -1.17 -0.48 -23.14
CA GLU A 61 0.20 0.02 -23.11
C GLU A 61 0.71 -0.02 -21.67
N CYS A 62 2.02 -0.19 -21.48
CA CYS A 62 2.62 -0.14 -20.16
C CYS A 62 3.86 0.74 -20.13
N HIS A 63 4.11 1.34 -18.98
CA HIS A 63 5.34 2.04 -18.67
C HIS A 63 5.99 1.41 -17.45
N ILE A 64 7.27 1.06 -17.58
CA ILE A 64 8.06 0.50 -16.49
C ILE A 64 9.19 1.47 -16.18
N SER A 65 9.28 1.90 -14.93
CA SER A 65 10.40 2.70 -14.45
C SER A 65 11.11 1.99 -13.29
N VAL A 66 12.43 2.09 -13.29
CA VAL A 66 13.31 1.55 -12.25
C VAL A 66 14.05 2.71 -11.59
N HIS A 67 13.94 2.81 -10.27
CA HIS A 67 14.59 3.86 -9.49
C HIS A 67 15.43 3.20 -8.40
N PRO A 68 16.71 3.56 -8.24
CA PRO A 68 17.51 3.14 -7.10
C PRO A 68 16.75 3.39 -5.79
N LEU A 69 16.81 2.45 -4.87
CA LEU A 69 16.10 2.51 -3.62
C LEU A 69 17.06 2.37 -2.45
N GLU A 70 17.04 3.35 -1.55
CA GLU A 70 17.65 3.28 -0.24
C GLU A 70 16.56 3.24 0.81
N LEU A 71 16.47 2.15 1.56
CA LEU A 71 15.53 2.05 2.68
C LEU A 71 16.11 2.80 3.88
N LYS A 72 15.42 3.84 4.30
CA LYS A 72 15.75 4.54 5.55
C LYS A 72 14.94 3.92 6.70
N ILE A 73 15.62 3.52 7.75
CA ILE A 73 14.97 3.11 9.00
C ILE A 73 14.58 4.39 9.73
N GLU A 74 13.29 4.62 9.86
CA GLU A 74 12.73 5.78 10.57
C GLU A 74 12.34 5.33 12.00
N ASN A 75 13.10 5.78 12.99
CA ASN A 75 12.86 5.40 14.39
C ASN A 75 11.77 6.23 15.09
N SER A 76 11.26 7.28 14.44
CA SER A 76 10.34 8.23 15.04
C SER A 76 9.20 8.62 14.09
N PHE A 77 8.58 7.63 13.45
CA PHE A 77 7.54 7.87 12.44
C PHE A 77 6.31 8.56 13.05
N ARG A 78 5.97 9.71 12.48
CA ARG A 78 4.83 10.54 12.87
C ARG A 78 3.70 10.39 11.86
N LEU A 79 2.57 9.91 12.33
CA LEU A 79 1.36 9.73 11.54
C LEU A 79 0.27 10.67 12.07
N GLY A 80 -0.45 11.33 11.18
CA GLY A 80 -1.55 12.19 11.61
C GLY A 80 -2.83 11.97 10.80
N PRO A 81 -3.96 12.51 11.28
CA PRO A 81 -5.23 12.48 10.56
C PRO A 81 -5.19 13.50 9.42
N SER A 82 -5.55 13.11 8.20
CA SER A 82 -5.75 14.09 7.13
C SER A 82 -7.20 14.58 7.08
N THR A 83 -7.40 15.75 6.50
CA THR A 83 -8.74 16.26 6.17
C THR A 83 -9.20 15.78 4.77
N VAL A 84 -8.39 14.96 4.11
CA VAL A 84 -8.69 14.50 2.76
C VAL A 84 -9.67 13.35 2.82
N VAL A 85 -10.87 13.60 2.32
CA VAL A 85 -11.92 12.57 2.22
C VAL A 85 -11.77 11.82 0.90
N GLN A 86 -11.65 10.50 1.00
CA GLN A 86 -11.67 9.61 -0.14
C GLN A 86 -13.04 8.95 -0.24
N CYS A 87 -13.71 9.15 -1.36
CA CYS A 87 -14.87 8.34 -1.71
C CYS A 87 -14.41 6.92 -2.04
N PRO A 88 -15.10 5.88 -1.55
CA PRO A 88 -14.81 4.51 -1.96
C PRO A 88 -14.82 4.43 -3.49
N PRO A 89 -13.79 3.88 -4.12
CA PRO A 89 -13.78 3.73 -5.56
C PRO A 89 -14.86 2.75 -6.00
N LEU A 90 -15.43 2.95 -7.18
CA LEU A 90 -16.41 2.03 -7.78
C LEU A 90 -15.87 0.59 -7.86
N ILE A 91 -14.56 0.45 -7.98
CA ILE A 91 -13.84 -0.81 -8.00
C ILE A 91 -12.75 -0.75 -6.92
N PRO A 92 -13.04 -1.12 -5.67
CA PRO A 92 -12.18 -0.87 -4.52
C PRO A 92 -10.85 -1.63 -4.52
N TRP A 93 -10.71 -2.67 -5.34
CA TRP A 93 -9.51 -3.49 -5.43
C TRP A 93 -8.50 -3.06 -6.49
N ILE A 94 -8.77 -1.96 -7.22
CA ILE A 94 -7.84 -1.47 -8.26
C ILE A 94 -7.00 -0.32 -7.73
N LYS A 95 -5.68 -0.51 -7.77
CA LYS A 95 -4.71 0.57 -7.60
C LYS A 95 -4.62 1.38 -8.91
N SER A 96 -5.48 2.38 -9.06
CA SER A 96 -5.56 3.22 -10.25
C SER A 96 -4.56 4.38 -10.22
N LEU A 97 -4.42 5.07 -11.37
CA LEU A 97 -3.68 6.34 -11.47
C LEU A 97 -4.43 7.53 -10.88
N SER A 98 -5.69 7.36 -10.46
CA SER A 98 -6.47 8.38 -9.76
C SER A 98 -5.95 8.58 -8.32
N ALA A 99 -4.71 9.06 -8.21
CA ALA A 99 -3.96 9.15 -6.95
C ALA A 99 -4.09 10.52 -6.25
N MET A 100 -4.98 11.40 -6.71
CA MET A 100 -5.09 12.75 -6.16
C MET A 100 -5.33 12.78 -4.64
N PRO A 101 -6.25 11.99 -4.05
CA PRO A 101 -6.44 11.99 -2.60
C PRO A 101 -5.16 11.61 -1.84
N TYR A 102 -4.41 10.62 -2.33
CA TYR A 102 -3.14 10.20 -1.73
C TYR A 102 -2.07 11.29 -1.79
N ILE A 103 -1.97 12.00 -2.93
CA ILE A 103 -1.05 13.12 -3.10
C ILE A 103 -1.40 14.26 -2.15
N LEU A 104 -2.68 14.58 -2.01
CA LEU A 104 -3.16 15.63 -1.10
C LEU A 104 -2.88 15.26 0.35
N ALA A 105 -3.12 14.01 0.76
CA ALA A 105 -2.82 13.53 2.12
C ALA A 105 -1.32 13.59 2.42
N ALA A 106 -0.45 13.16 1.48
CA ALA A 106 1.00 13.26 1.64
C ALA A 106 1.47 14.74 1.75
N ASN A 107 0.90 15.63 0.95
CA ASN A 107 1.21 17.06 1.03
C ASN A 107 0.71 17.69 2.34
N PHE A 108 -0.45 17.24 2.83
CA PHE A 108 -0.98 17.67 4.12
C PHE A 108 -0.05 17.23 5.25
N ALA A 109 0.35 15.95 5.29
CA ALA A 109 1.31 15.44 6.26
C ALA A 109 2.59 16.29 6.30
N LYS A 110 3.18 16.55 5.12
CA LYS A 110 4.40 17.37 5.03
C LYS A 110 4.23 18.77 5.62
N LYS A 111 3.06 19.41 5.43
CA LYS A 111 2.78 20.74 5.99
C LYS A 111 2.65 20.73 7.51
N GLN A 112 2.20 19.62 8.08
CA GLN A 112 2.07 19.41 9.53
C GLN A 112 3.37 18.92 10.19
N GLY A 113 4.41 18.61 9.43
CA GLY A 113 5.65 18.02 9.94
C GLY A 113 5.51 16.53 10.28
N TRP A 114 4.53 15.84 9.69
CA TRP A 114 4.35 14.39 9.81
C TRP A 114 4.99 13.64 8.63
N ASP A 115 5.30 12.38 8.85
CA ASP A 115 5.90 11.51 7.83
C ASP A 115 4.84 10.97 6.86
N ASP A 116 3.60 10.77 7.33
CA ASP A 116 2.44 10.40 6.51
C ASP A 116 1.13 10.83 7.19
N ALA A 117 0.02 10.74 6.46
CA ALA A 117 -1.30 11.03 7.01
C ALA A 117 -2.33 10.00 6.53
N LEU A 118 -3.29 9.68 7.42
CA LEU A 118 -4.40 8.78 7.13
C LEU A 118 -5.49 9.52 6.34
N LEU A 119 -5.97 8.88 5.28
CA LEU A 119 -7.15 9.32 4.56
C LEU A 119 -8.42 8.92 5.33
N VAL A 120 -9.46 9.71 5.18
CA VAL A 120 -10.76 9.53 5.82
C VAL A 120 -11.79 9.18 4.76
N ASN A 121 -12.67 8.24 5.01
CA ASN A 121 -13.80 7.97 4.12
C ASN A 121 -15.00 8.90 4.42
N THR A 122 -16.05 8.78 3.62
CA THR A 122 -17.26 9.60 3.76
C THR A 122 -18.05 9.35 5.05
N ARG A 123 -17.71 8.29 5.82
CA ARG A 123 -18.28 7.98 7.13
C ARG A 123 -17.45 8.54 8.29
N GLY A 124 -16.32 9.18 8.02
CA GLY A 124 -15.39 9.68 9.02
C GLY A 124 -14.40 8.64 9.55
N ASN A 125 -14.35 7.43 8.98
CA ASN A 125 -13.41 6.39 9.38
C ASN A 125 -12.08 6.53 8.63
N PHE A 126 -10.97 6.26 9.30
CA PHE A 126 -9.67 6.15 8.65
C PHE A 126 -9.59 4.86 7.85
N ILE A 127 -8.97 4.93 6.68
CA ILE A 127 -8.91 3.81 5.74
C ILE A 127 -7.50 3.29 5.54
N GLU A 128 -6.57 4.14 5.15
CA GLU A 128 -5.18 3.83 4.90
C GLU A 128 -4.36 5.12 4.85
N SER A 129 -3.03 5.05 4.85
CA SER A 129 -2.21 6.25 4.69
C SER A 129 -1.99 6.57 3.20
N SER A 130 -1.28 7.65 2.92
CA SER A 130 -1.01 8.06 1.53
C SER A 130 -0.26 6.97 0.72
N ARG A 131 0.37 6.00 1.38
CA ARG A 131 1.23 4.99 0.72
C ARG A 131 1.15 3.59 1.31
N SER A 132 0.38 3.37 2.39
CA SER A 132 0.43 2.13 3.17
C SER A 132 -0.93 1.78 3.75
N ASN A 133 -1.20 0.49 3.89
CA ASN A 133 -2.36 0.02 4.65
C ASN A 133 -2.12 0.22 6.15
N LEU A 134 -3.21 0.34 6.91
CA LEU A 134 -3.23 0.59 8.35
C LEU A 134 -3.51 -0.70 9.12
N PHE A 135 -2.72 -0.97 10.15
CA PHE A 135 -2.97 -1.96 11.20
C PHE A 135 -2.81 -1.29 12.56
N TYR A 136 -3.61 -1.70 13.55
CA TYR A 136 -3.51 -1.17 14.90
C TYR A 136 -3.91 -2.21 15.94
N TRP A 137 -3.32 -2.12 17.13
CA TRP A 137 -3.50 -3.08 18.20
C TRP A 137 -4.23 -2.43 19.38
N VAL A 138 -5.37 -3.00 19.77
CA VAL A 138 -6.14 -2.61 20.95
C VAL A 138 -6.44 -3.87 21.76
N ASP A 139 -6.17 -3.86 23.05
CA ASP A 139 -6.41 -4.95 23.99
C ASP A 139 -5.86 -6.31 23.51
N GLY A 140 -4.69 -6.31 22.89
CA GLY A 140 -4.02 -7.52 22.40
C GLY A 140 -4.56 -8.06 21.07
N ILE A 141 -5.52 -7.39 20.45
CA ILE A 141 -6.14 -7.79 19.18
C ILE A 141 -5.63 -6.85 18.08
N CYS A 142 -5.23 -7.42 16.96
CA CYS A 142 -4.84 -6.66 15.76
C CYS A 142 -6.05 -6.34 14.90
N TYR A 143 -6.19 -5.08 14.51
CA TYR A 143 -7.27 -4.61 13.65
C TYR A 143 -6.73 -3.98 12.38
N THR A 144 -7.54 -4.02 11.31
CA THR A 144 -7.29 -3.30 10.06
C THR A 144 -8.62 -2.87 9.43
N PRO A 145 -8.71 -1.73 8.75
CA PRO A 145 -9.90 -1.36 8.01
C PRO A 145 -10.23 -2.40 6.92
N SER A 146 -11.49 -2.71 6.76
CA SER A 146 -11.95 -3.61 5.72
C SER A 146 -11.99 -2.92 4.34
N LEU A 147 -12.01 -3.72 3.26
CA LEU A 147 -12.07 -3.18 1.89
C LEU A 147 -13.32 -2.33 1.63
N VAL A 148 -14.43 -2.59 2.35
CA VAL A 148 -15.66 -1.78 2.24
C VAL A 148 -15.50 -0.37 2.82
N GLU A 149 -14.44 -0.13 3.62
CA GLU A 149 -14.07 1.21 4.06
C GLU A 149 -13.39 2.02 2.96
N GLY A 150 -12.86 1.38 1.93
CA GLY A 150 -12.25 2.02 0.75
C GLY A 150 -10.72 1.90 0.67
N CYS A 151 -10.09 1.11 1.54
CA CYS A 151 -8.65 0.84 1.44
C CYS A 151 -8.32 -0.13 0.31
N LEU A 152 -7.08 -0.10 -0.16
CA LEU A 152 -6.57 -1.02 -1.18
C LEU A 152 -6.23 -2.39 -0.57
N PRO A 153 -6.45 -3.51 -1.31
CA PRO A 153 -6.00 -4.84 -0.91
C PRO A 153 -4.48 -5.00 -1.12
N GLY A 154 -3.68 -4.34 -0.29
CA GLY A 154 -2.22 -4.34 -0.42
C GLY A 154 -1.62 -5.74 -0.28
N ILE A 155 -0.64 -6.09 -1.13
CA ILE A 155 0.04 -7.40 -1.08
C ILE A 155 0.73 -7.60 0.27
N ALA A 156 1.45 -6.59 0.76
CA ALA A 156 2.09 -6.66 2.07
C ALA A 156 1.08 -6.77 3.22
N ALA A 157 -0.10 -6.15 3.10
CA ALA A 157 -1.18 -6.29 4.09
C ALA A 157 -1.76 -7.71 4.11
N GLN A 158 -1.95 -8.34 2.95
CA GLN A 158 -2.40 -9.74 2.85
C GLN A 158 -1.36 -10.70 3.44
N TYR A 159 -0.07 -10.46 3.14
CA TYR A 159 1.02 -11.23 3.74
C TYR A 159 0.98 -11.10 5.27
N LEU A 160 0.95 -9.87 5.79
CA LEU A 160 0.95 -9.61 7.22
C LEU A 160 -0.25 -10.28 7.92
N THR A 161 -1.45 -10.20 7.35
CA THR A 161 -2.64 -10.85 7.90
C THR A 161 -2.45 -12.37 8.04
N LYS A 162 -1.90 -13.03 7.02
CA LYS A 162 -1.63 -14.46 7.06
C LYS A 162 -0.49 -14.80 8.02
N PHE A 163 0.57 -14.01 8.04
CA PHE A 163 1.70 -14.17 8.96
C PHE A 163 1.23 -14.09 10.41
N LEU A 164 0.45 -13.07 10.76
CA LEU A 164 -0.11 -12.90 12.10
C LEU A 164 -0.97 -14.10 12.50
N SER A 165 -1.86 -14.56 11.60
CA SER A 165 -2.70 -15.74 11.85
C SER A 165 -1.88 -16.99 12.15
N LYS A 166 -0.81 -17.25 11.39
CA LYS A 166 0.09 -18.39 11.61
C LYS A 166 0.85 -18.31 12.95
N ASN A 167 1.07 -17.10 13.44
CA ASN A 167 1.75 -16.84 14.72
C ASN A 167 0.76 -16.64 15.89
N GLY A 168 -0.47 -17.13 15.77
CA GLY A 168 -1.46 -17.12 16.84
C GLY A 168 -2.17 -15.79 17.08
N ASN A 169 -1.99 -14.81 16.18
CA ASN A 169 -2.62 -13.49 16.27
C ASN A 169 -3.72 -13.35 15.21
N THR A 170 -4.95 -13.21 15.64
CA THR A 170 -6.08 -12.98 14.72
C THR A 170 -6.14 -11.52 14.32
N VAL A 171 -6.25 -11.24 13.01
CA VAL A 171 -6.54 -9.91 12.49
C VAL A 171 -8.05 -9.76 12.32
N GLN A 172 -8.61 -8.74 12.95
CA GLN A 172 -10.03 -8.41 12.83
C GLN A 172 -10.21 -7.19 11.92
N TYR A 173 -11.30 -7.18 11.16
CA TYR A 173 -11.67 -6.07 10.32
C TYR A 173 -12.61 -5.14 11.06
N ALA A 174 -12.19 -3.91 11.31
CA ALA A 174 -12.97 -2.89 12.02
C ALA A 174 -12.72 -1.50 11.46
N ALA A 175 -13.67 -0.62 11.67
CA ALA A 175 -13.49 0.81 11.36
C ALA A 175 -12.44 1.42 12.31
N ALA A 176 -11.50 2.17 11.75
CA ALA A 176 -10.52 2.91 12.52
C ALA A 176 -11.03 4.34 12.73
N THR A 177 -11.15 4.76 13.99
CA THR A 177 -11.52 6.12 14.36
C THR A 177 -10.36 6.81 15.09
N HIS A 178 -10.51 8.11 15.35
CA HIS A 178 -9.49 8.84 16.11
C HIS A 178 -9.35 8.27 17.53
N GLU A 179 -10.45 7.90 18.16
CA GLU A 179 -10.49 7.31 19.50
C GLU A 179 -9.79 5.97 19.52
N THR A 180 -10.14 5.05 18.61
CA THR A 180 -9.51 3.71 18.58
C THR A 180 -8.02 3.75 18.32
N LEU A 181 -7.53 4.73 17.54
CA LEU A 181 -6.10 4.90 17.31
C LEU A 181 -5.37 5.54 18.50
N ARG A 182 -6.04 6.33 19.32
CA ARG A 182 -5.48 6.84 20.58
C ARG A 182 -5.37 5.77 21.68
N GLU A 183 -6.25 4.78 21.66
CA GLU A 183 -6.23 3.64 22.57
C GLU A 183 -5.27 2.54 22.12
N ALA A 184 -4.78 2.63 20.88
CA ALA A 184 -3.91 1.62 20.32
C ALA A 184 -2.57 1.53 21.05
N SER A 185 -2.19 0.31 21.44
CA SER A 185 -0.87 0.00 22.00
C SER A 185 0.24 0.00 20.95
N ALA A 186 -0.13 -0.22 19.68
CA ALA A 186 0.76 -0.10 18.52
C ALA A 186 -0.05 0.26 17.26
N ILE A 187 0.56 1.02 16.36
CA ILE A 187 0.05 1.34 15.02
C ILE A 187 1.13 0.99 14.00
N TRP A 188 0.75 0.23 12.99
CA TRP A 188 1.64 -0.18 11.91
C TRP A 188 1.09 0.27 10.56
N LEU A 189 1.99 0.71 9.71
CA LEU A 189 1.72 0.95 8.30
C LEU A 189 2.47 -0.09 7.47
N THR A 190 1.84 -0.66 6.43
CA THR A 190 2.52 -1.66 5.61
C THR A 190 2.37 -1.41 4.12
N ASN A 191 3.46 -1.57 3.38
CA ASN A 191 3.50 -1.58 1.93
C ASN A 191 4.64 -2.47 1.40
N SER A 192 4.63 -2.77 0.10
CA SER A 192 5.61 -3.67 -0.54
C SER A 192 7.01 -3.10 -0.67
N ILE A 193 7.25 -1.82 -0.37
CA ILE A 193 8.55 -1.18 -0.47
C ILE A 193 9.27 -1.15 0.89
N ARG A 194 8.57 -0.70 1.93
CA ARG A 194 9.14 -0.52 3.27
C ARG A 194 8.85 -1.69 4.20
N GLY A 195 7.93 -2.59 3.81
CA GLY A 195 7.38 -3.58 4.72
C GLY A 195 6.50 -2.93 5.78
N ILE A 196 6.73 -3.25 7.03
CA ILE A 196 6.03 -2.68 8.19
C ILE A 196 6.82 -1.48 8.71
N THR A 197 6.16 -0.36 8.84
CA THR A 197 6.64 0.84 9.52
C THR A 197 5.87 1.01 10.83
N GLN A 198 6.57 0.99 11.95
CA GLN A 198 6.00 1.22 13.27
C GLN A 198 5.80 2.72 13.49
N VAL A 199 4.60 3.13 13.87
CA VAL A 199 4.27 4.53 14.19
C VAL A 199 4.67 4.81 15.63
N ARG A 200 5.34 5.92 15.87
CA ARG A 200 5.75 6.38 17.20
C ARG A 200 4.90 7.54 17.71
N TYR A 201 4.30 8.28 16.82
CA TYR A 201 3.42 9.39 17.17
C TYR A 201 2.16 9.31 16.31
N TRP A 202 1.01 9.31 16.98
CA TRP A 202 -0.29 9.48 16.35
C TRP A 202 -0.80 10.89 16.68
N ASP A 203 -0.89 11.75 15.67
CA ASP A 203 -1.17 13.19 15.86
C ASP A 203 -0.15 13.80 16.85
N ASP A 204 -0.60 14.43 17.89
CA ASP A 204 0.24 14.97 18.97
C ASP A 204 0.53 13.97 20.09
N TYR A 205 0.04 12.74 19.97
CA TYR A 205 0.15 11.71 21.00
C TYR A 205 1.34 10.79 20.75
N ALA A 206 2.23 10.67 21.73
CA ALA A 206 3.33 9.70 21.69
C ALA A 206 2.81 8.32 22.08
N LEU A 207 2.91 7.35 21.16
CA LEU A 207 2.68 5.95 21.46
C LEU A 207 3.82 5.41 22.31
N GLY A 208 3.52 4.50 23.25
CA GLY A 208 4.52 3.80 24.06
C GLY A 208 5.48 2.94 23.22
N LEU A 209 6.28 2.14 23.92
CA LEU A 209 7.06 1.09 23.27
C LEU A 209 6.07 0.10 22.63
N ASP A 210 6.29 -0.22 21.37
CA ASP A 210 5.49 -1.20 20.65
C ASP A 210 5.72 -2.61 21.22
N PRO A 211 4.74 -3.22 21.91
CA PRO A 211 4.90 -4.53 22.51
C PRO A 211 5.01 -5.67 21.48
N TYR A 212 4.77 -5.38 20.21
CA TYR A 212 4.81 -6.34 19.11
C TYR A 212 5.98 -6.09 18.14
N SER A 213 7.00 -5.32 18.56
CA SER A 213 8.15 -4.94 17.72
C SER A 213 8.89 -6.14 17.13
N ASP A 214 9.07 -7.22 17.90
CA ASP A 214 9.74 -8.44 17.44
C ASP A 214 8.89 -9.17 16.38
N LEU A 215 7.58 -9.16 16.56
CA LEU A 215 6.63 -9.73 15.58
C LEU A 215 6.64 -8.92 14.28
N ALA A 216 6.72 -7.60 14.36
CA ALA A 216 6.86 -6.73 13.20
C ALA A 216 8.18 -6.96 12.47
N ALA A 217 9.29 -7.14 13.20
CA ALA A 217 10.59 -7.43 12.62
C ALA A 217 10.58 -8.78 11.87
N ALA A 218 10.08 -9.84 12.49
CA ALA A 218 9.96 -11.16 11.86
C ALA A 218 9.05 -11.14 10.61
N ALA A 219 7.95 -10.40 10.63
CA ALA A 219 7.11 -10.24 9.46
C ALA A 219 7.81 -9.45 8.33
N ASN A 220 8.63 -8.46 8.68
CA ASN A 220 9.41 -7.68 7.70
C ASN A 220 10.44 -8.52 6.96
N GLU A 221 11.09 -9.46 7.62
CA GLU A 221 12.02 -10.40 6.96
C GLU A 221 11.33 -11.14 5.81
N GLY A 222 10.09 -11.59 6.01
CA GLY A 222 9.33 -12.26 4.98
C GLY A 222 8.84 -11.33 3.87
N ILE A 223 8.38 -10.13 4.19
CA ILE A 223 7.91 -9.15 3.20
C ILE A 223 9.06 -8.69 2.30
N GLN A 224 10.23 -8.40 2.88
CA GLN A 224 11.40 -7.87 2.16
C GLN A 224 12.23 -8.98 1.51
N GLY A 225 12.24 -10.17 2.11
CA GLY A 225 12.95 -11.35 1.58
C GLY A 225 12.27 -12.01 0.39
N GLY A 226 11.08 -11.56 0.00
CA GLY A 226 10.33 -12.12 -1.14
C GLY A 226 9.90 -13.58 -0.92
N SER A 227 9.75 -13.99 0.35
CA SER A 227 9.20 -15.32 0.66
C SER A 227 7.80 -15.45 0.08
N GLU A 228 7.48 -16.64 -0.43
CA GLU A 228 6.14 -16.97 -0.90
C GLU A 228 5.11 -16.61 0.17
N LEU A 229 3.91 -16.18 -0.27
CA LEU A 229 2.80 -15.92 0.63
C LEU A 229 2.59 -17.14 1.54
N PRO A 230 2.64 -16.95 2.86
CA PRO A 230 2.53 -18.04 3.82
C PRO A 230 1.20 -18.78 3.72
#